data_ac7581142dbfd808202a9aa6aedd686f
#
_entry.id   ac7581142dbfd808202a9aa6aedd686f
#
_cell.length_a   1.000
_cell.length_b   1.000
_cell.length_c   1.000
_cell.angle_alpha   90.00
_cell.angle_beta   90.00
_cell.angle_gamma   90.00
#
_symmetry.space_group_name_H-M   'P 1'
#
loop_
_entity.id
_entity.type
_entity.pdbx_description
1 polymer ?
#
loop_
_entity_poly.entity_id
_entity_poly.type
_entity_poly.pdbx_seq_one_letter_code
_entity_poly.pdbx_strand_id
1 'polypeptide(L)'
;MANNLLLIPDNGPMNSYLWLFILLIILFIIIFYLLYRLHHLKKIVARNRDYRHFLSDILDNLPFPIMVKDIQNEFRYAYWNKESEVQSGIKREKAIGHNDYDIYGEERGRHYRNIDEELVRIGKPYRSEERYSTTDGVIHDTIVMKSILSWEALGKWLLVARWDVSQLKKYEREITAAKEELEEAIKKQSLALKSIDFGLIYIDKTYRVQWEETTHIKSLVSGRHYTPGLICYQTSALRDKPCEHCAFKEAIEQGVIVRHTIRIDKVDFEVTATPVYATGGKE
;
A
#
# COMPACT_ATOMS: atom_id res chain seq x y z
N MET A 1 -84.45 68.43 21.71
CA MET A 1 -83.19 68.18 21.01
C MET A 1 -82.18 67.64 22.04
N ALA A 2 -81.96 66.31 22.09
CA ALA A 2 -81.18 65.68 23.08
C ALA A 2 -79.70 65.47 22.52
N ASN A 3 -78.74 66.11 23.17
CA ASN A 3 -77.34 65.88 22.91
C ASN A 3 -76.87 64.60 23.62
N ASN A 4 -76.66 63.53 22.84
CA ASN A 4 -75.95 62.36 23.32
C ASN A 4 -74.44 62.65 23.33
N LEU A 5 -73.87 62.94 24.51
CA LEU A 5 -72.48 62.96 24.74
C LEU A 5 -72.02 61.50 24.93
N LEU A 6 -71.34 60.96 23.96
CA LEU A 6 -70.59 59.67 24.10
C LEU A 6 -69.47 59.87 25.11
N LEU A 7 -69.64 59.34 26.30
CA LEU A 7 -68.55 59.19 27.30
C LEU A 7 -67.58 58.16 26.79
N ILE A 8 -66.39 58.59 26.40
CA ILE A 8 -65.22 57.76 26.19
C ILE A 8 -64.80 57.25 27.57
N PRO A 9 -64.76 55.97 27.85
CA PRO A 9 -64.32 55.48 29.17
C PRO A 9 -62.86 55.89 29.38
N ASP A 10 -62.61 56.60 30.45
CA ASP A 10 -61.30 56.99 30.95
C ASP A 10 -60.53 55.70 31.31
N ASN A 11 -59.49 55.37 30.54
CA ASN A 11 -58.63 54.22 30.78
C ASN A 11 -57.68 54.59 31.93
N GLY A 12 -58.18 54.44 33.16
CA GLY A 12 -57.43 54.67 34.39
C GLY A 12 -56.10 53.91 34.51
N PRO A 13 -55.31 54.20 35.55
CA PRO A 13 -53.90 53.73 35.75
C PRO A 13 -53.69 52.20 35.66
N MET A 14 -54.77 51.43 35.78
CA MET A 14 -54.74 49.97 35.64
C MET A 14 -54.29 49.47 34.25
N ASN A 15 -54.55 50.25 33.21
CA ASN A 15 -54.14 49.90 31.82
C ASN A 15 -52.63 50.11 31.57
N SER A 16 -52.05 51.07 32.27
CA SER A 16 -50.58 51.33 32.19
C SER A 16 -49.74 50.21 32.81
N TYR A 17 -50.17 49.66 33.92
CA TYR A 17 -49.50 48.52 34.57
C TYR A 17 -49.63 47.23 33.77
N LEU A 18 -50.72 47.04 33.08
CA LEU A 18 -50.91 45.88 32.19
C LEU A 18 -49.92 45.93 31.01
N TRP A 19 -49.76 47.09 30.38
CA TRP A 19 -48.77 47.24 29.31
C TRP A 19 -47.34 47.09 29.80
N LEU A 20 -47.01 47.59 30.97
CA LEU A 20 -45.69 47.38 31.59
C LEU A 20 -45.40 45.89 31.86
N PHE A 21 -46.42 45.16 32.34
CA PHE A 21 -46.29 43.69 32.60
C PHE A 21 -46.10 42.92 31.31
N ILE A 22 -46.82 43.26 30.24
CA ILE A 22 -46.67 42.64 28.93
C ILE A 22 -45.26 42.90 28.36
N LEU A 23 -44.75 44.13 28.47
CA LEU A 23 -43.38 44.49 28.08
C LEU A 23 -42.31 43.69 28.84
N LEU A 24 -42.48 43.51 30.14
CA LEU A 24 -41.57 42.71 30.96
C LEU A 24 -41.58 41.22 30.54
N ILE A 25 -42.75 40.64 30.23
CA ILE A 25 -42.86 39.30 29.70
C ILE A 25 -42.15 39.17 28.35
N ILE A 26 -42.37 40.09 27.44
CA ILE A 26 -41.71 40.11 26.12
C ILE A 26 -40.20 40.21 26.29
N LEU A 27 -39.71 41.10 27.17
CA LEU A 27 -38.31 41.26 27.47
C LEU A 27 -37.71 39.95 28.04
N PHE A 28 -38.43 39.31 28.98
CA PHE A 28 -38.01 38.02 29.56
C PHE A 28 -37.92 36.92 28.48
N ILE A 29 -38.90 36.84 27.58
CA ILE A 29 -38.87 35.88 26.45
C ILE A 29 -37.67 36.13 25.54
N ILE A 30 -37.40 37.40 25.22
CA ILE A 30 -36.26 37.80 24.39
C ILE A 30 -34.95 37.39 25.05
N ILE A 31 -34.79 37.75 26.34
CA ILE A 31 -33.58 37.39 27.09
C ILE A 31 -33.43 35.87 27.14
N PHE A 32 -34.46 35.10 27.44
CA PHE A 32 -34.44 33.66 27.47
C PHE A 32 -34.02 33.07 26.09
N TYR A 33 -34.61 33.59 25.02
CA TYR A 33 -34.27 33.20 23.65
C TYR A 33 -32.79 33.49 23.32
N LEU A 34 -32.29 34.67 23.68
CA LEU A 34 -30.90 35.04 23.48
C LEU A 34 -29.94 34.15 24.27
N LEU A 35 -30.25 33.84 25.53
CA LEU A 35 -29.47 32.93 26.37
C LEU A 35 -29.44 31.51 25.78
N TYR A 36 -30.59 31.02 25.31
CA TYR A 36 -30.70 29.75 24.61
C TYR A 36 -29.83 29.71 23.36
N ARG A 37 -29.88 30.73 22.51
CA ARG A 37 -29.06 30.87 21.30
C ARG A 37 -27.57 30.91 21.63
N LEU A 38 -27.17 31.65 22.62
CA LEU A 38 -25.79 31.73 23.10
C LEU A 38 -25.29 30.36 23.60
N HIS A 39 -26.10 29.66 24.36
CA HIS A 39 -25.74 28.30 24.82
C HIS A 39 -25.57 27.34 23.64
N HIS A 40 -26.50 27.38 22.68
CA HIS A 40 -26.45 26.55 21.48
C HIS A 40 -25.20 26.85 20.62
N LEU A 41 -24.88 28.13 20.40
CA LEU A 41 -23.68 28.55 19.67
C LEU A 41 -22.39 28.09 20.39
N LYS A 42 -22.30 28.26 21.71
CA LYS A 42 -21.15 27.77 22.49
C LYS A 42 -20.94 26.24 22.31
N LYS A 43 -22.04 25.47 22.29
CA LYS A 43 -21.98 24.01 22.08
C LYS A 43 -21.49 23.64 20.68
N ILE A 44 -21.93 24.37 19.64
CA ILE A 44 -21.43 24.17 18.26
C ILE A 44 -19.95 24.51 18.16
N VAL A 45 -19.51 25.63 18.72
CA VAL A 45 -18.11 26.06 18.70
C VAL A 45 -17.22 25.05 19.44
N ALA A 46 -17.64 24.60 20.62
CA ALA A 46 -16.91 23.56 21.37
C ALA A 46 -16.76 22.28 20.55
N ARG A 47 -17.85 21.76 19.98
CA ARG A 47 -17.82 20.56 19.14
C ARG A 47 -16.91 20.71 17.92
N ASN A 48 -16.93 21.86 17.25
CA ASN A 48 -16.06 22.13 16.11
C ASN A 48 -14.59 22.21 16.52
N ARG A 49 -14.29 22.72 17.72
CA ARG A 49 -12.94 22.73 18.27
C ARG A 49 -12.45 21.31 18.54
N ASP A 50 -13.27 20.50 19.22
CA ASP A 50 -12.92 19.12 19.56
C ASP A 50 -12.70 18.26 18.28
N TYR A 51 -13.51 18.50 17.24
CA TYR A 51 -13.35 17.85 15.94
C TYR A 51 -12.04 18.23 15.25
N ARG A 52 -11.63 19.50 15.32
CA ARG A 52 -10.35 19.96 14.77
C ARG A 52 -9.17 19.35 15.51
N HIS A 53 -9.23 19.27 16.85
CA HIS A 53 -8.21 18.60 17.64
C HIS A 53 -8.09 17.12 17.27
N PHE A 54 -9.22 16.42 17.21
CA PHE A 54 -9.25 15.02 16.80
C PHE A 54 -8.63 14.78 15.41
N LEU A 55 -8.97 15.61 14.41
CA LEU A 55 -8.35 15.51 13.08
C LEU A 55 -6.86 15.81 13.11
N SER A 56 -6.43 16.83 13.86
CA SER A 56 -5.01 17.15 14.03
C SER A 56 -4.26 16.01 14.67
N ASP A 57 -4.82 15.39 15.72
CA ASP A 57 -4.20 14.25 16.39
C ASP A 57 -4.04 13.05 15.46
N ILE A 58 -5.07 12.76 14.63
CA ILE A 58 -4.95 11.70 13.61
C ILE A 58 -3.79 12.00 12.66
N LEU A 59 -3.75 13.20 12.08
CA LEU A 59 -2.74 13.58 11.10
C LEU A 59 -1.33 13.65 11.72
N ASP A 60 -1.22 14.03 12.99
CA ASP A 60 0.06 14.09 13.71
C ASP A 60 0.61 12.69 14.07
N ASN A 61 -0.25 11.67 14.14
CA ASN A 61 0.16 10.28 14.35
C ASN A 61 0.42 9.50 13.05
N LEU A 62 0.26 10.12 11.87
CA LEU A 62 0.62 9.47 10.62
C LEU A 62 2.15 9.45 10.46
N PRO A 63 2.74 8.30 10.05
CA PRO A 63 4.19 8.12 9.96
C PRO A 63 4.80 8.71 8.68
N PHE A 64 4.21 9.77 8.15
CA PHE A 64 4.70 10.47 6.96
C PHE A 64 4.28 11.94 6.97
N PRO A 65 5.08 12.82 6.37
CA PRO A 65 4.78 14.25 6.26
C PRO A 65 3.47 14.52 5.54
N ILE A 66 2.66 15.37 6.15
CA ILE A 66 1.44 15.94 5.55
C ILE A 66 1.48 17.45 5.75
N MET A 67 1.30 18.14 4.64
CA MET A 67 1.24 19.60 4.60
C MET A 67 0.02 20.03 3.79
N VAL A 68 -0.58 21.15 4.19
CA VAL A 68 -1.66 21.76 3.41
C VAL A 68 -1.30 23.22 3.18
N LYS A 69 -1.41 23.66 1.92
CA LYS A 69 -1.15 25.05 1.52
C LYS A 69 -2.43 25.71 1.07
N ASP A 70 -2.57 26.99 1.39
CA ASP A 70 -3.65 27.85 0.93
C ASP A 70 -3.30 28.42 -0.46
N ILE A 71 -3.95 27.90 -1.49
CA ILE A 71 -3.71 28.31 -2.90
C ILE A 71 -4.05 29.80 -3.11
N GLN A 72 -5.06 30.30 -2.39
CA GLN A 72 -5.55 31.68 -2.53
C GLN A 72 -4.65 32.68 -1.80
N ASN A 73 -3.84 32.20 -0.86
CA ASN A 73 -2.93 33.03 -0.06
C ASN A 73 -1.47 32.64 -0.33
N GLU A 74 -1.04 32.82 -1.58
CA GLU A 74 0.36 32.60 -2.01
C GLU A 74 0.94 31.22 -1.64
N PHE A 75 0.12 30.19 -1.59
CA PHE A 75 0.51 28.83 -1.18
C PHE A 75 1.15 28.77 0.21
N ARG A 76 0.73 29.63 1.14
CA ARG A 76 1.20 29.60 2.51
C ARG A 76 0.72 28.34 3.21
N TYR A 77 1.59 27.75 4.02
CA TYR A 77 1.26 26.57 4.79
C TYR A 77 0.19 26.88 5.84
N ALA A 78 -0.93 26.18 5.77
CA ALA A 78 -2.02 26.21 6.72
C ALA A 78 -2.03 25.01 7.66
N TYR A 79 -1.37 23.93 7.27
CA TYR A 79 -1.21 22.74 8.07
C TYR A 79 0.17 22.12 7.85
N TRP A 80 0.75 21.61 8.95
CA TRP A 80 2.08 20.98 8.99
C TRP A 80 2.07 19.97 10.13
N ASN A 81 2.07 18.65 9.84
CA ASN A 81 1.99 17.63 10.86
C ASN A 81 3.33 17.38 11.56
N LYS A 82 3.30 16.57 12.60
CA LYS A 82 4.47 16.24 13.42
C LYS A 82 5.60 15.62 12.61
N GLU A 83 5.27 14.72 11.70
CA GLU A 83 6.28 14.08 10.85
C GLU A 83 6.92 15.04 9.85
N SER A 84 6.19 16.05 9.40
CA SER A 84 6.76 17.16 8.62
C SER A 84 7.82 17.93 9.40
N GLU A 85 7.63 18.14 10.72
CA GLU A 85 8.67 18.73 11.58
C GLU A 85 9.91 17.85 11.68
N VAL A 86 9.71 16.54 11.89
CA VAL A 86 10.80 15.56 12.05
C VAL A 86 11.67 15.51 10.80
N GLN A 87 11.05 15.32 9.64
CA GLN A 87 11.80 15.15 8.40
C GLN A 87 12.42 16.44 7.85
N SER A 88 11.76 17.58 8.01
CA SER A 88 12.30 18.86 7.51
C SER A 88 13.21 19.58 8.49
N GLY A 89 13.14 19.24 9.79
CA GLY A 89 13.79 20.00 10.86
C GLY A 89 13.14 21.37 11.15
N ILE A 90 11.99 21.67 10.52
CA ILE A 90 11.30 22.95 10.62
C ILE A 90 10.07 22.79 11.52
N LYS A 91 10.04 23.59 12.59
CA LYS A 91 8.91 23.58 13.52
C LYS A 91 7.63 24.11 12.87
N ARG A 92 6.47 23.54 13.26
CA ARG A 92 5.14 23.95 12.77
C ARG A 92 4.91 25.45 12.90
N GLU A 93 5.31 26.05 14.03
CA GLU A 93 5.13 27.47 14.30
C GLU A 93 5.91 28.36 13.32
N LYS A 94 7.01 27.83 12.74
CA LYS A 94 7.79 28.51 11.71
C LYS A 94 7.30 28.26 10.30
N ALA A 95 6.54 27.17 10.09
CA ALA A 95 6.03 26.82 8.79
C ALA A 95 4.68 27.49 8.51
N ILE A 96 3.77 27.48 9.50
CA ILE A 96 2.42 28.02 9.33
C ILE A 96 2.45 29.52 9.01
N GLY A 97 1.70 29.90 7.97
CA GLY A 97 1.62 31.29 7.49
C GLY A 97 2.77 31.69 6.56
N HIS A 98 3.77 30.85 6.35
CA HIS A 98 4.90 31.06 5.44
C HIS A 98 4.73 30.23 4.18
N ASN A 99 5.37 30.63 3.09
CA ASN A 99 5.37 29.88 1.84
C ASN A 99 6.74 29.18 1.60
N ASP A 100 6.90 28.51 0.46
CA ASP A 100 8.14 27.78 0.16
C ASP A 100 9.37 28.66 0.07
N TYR A 101 9.22 29.90 -0.40
CA TYR A 101 10.34 30.85 -0.49
C TYR A 101 10.83 31.28 0.90
N ASP A 102 9.89 31.53 1.79
CA ASP A 102 10.18 31.93 3.18
C ASP A 102 10.93 30.81 3.94
N ILE A 103 10.59 29.54 3.62
CA ILE A 103 11.09 28.36 4.34
C ILE A 103 12.36 27.78 3.71
N TYR A 104 12.39 27.64 2.39
CA TYR A 104 13.46 26.91 1.70
C TYR A 104 14.39 27.81 0.88
N GLY A 105 14.14 29.12 0.86
CA GLY A 105 14.88 30.08 0.04
C GLY A 105 14.46 30.11 -1.41
N GLU A 106 15.08 31.00 -2.18
CA GLU A 106 14.66 31.36 -3.54
C GLU A 106 14.67 30.17 -4.52
N GLU A 107 15.74 29.41 -4.56
CA GLU A 107 15.91 28.33 -5.54
C GLU A 107 14.93 27.17 -5.31
N ARG A 108 14.91 26.62 -4.09
CA ARG A 108 14.00 25.52 -3.75
C ARG A 108 12.55 25.98 -3.73
N GLY A 109 12.29 27.17 -3.22
CA GLY A 109 10.95 27.77 -3.18
C GLY A 109 10.37 27.90 -4.59
N ARG A 110 11.16 28.37 -5.56
CA ARG A 110 10.79 28.47 -6.97
C ARG A 110 10.46 27.10 -7.57
N HIS A 111 11.29 26.10 -7.28
CA HIS A 111 11.05 24.73 -7.76
C HIS A 111 9.70 24.19 -7.27
N TYR A 112 9.42 24.26 -5.96
CA TYR A 112 8.16 23.78 -5.40
C TYR A 112 6.96 24.59 -5.89
N ARG A 113 7.09 25.91 -6.00
CA ARG A 113 6.05 26.80 -6.50
C ARG A 113 5.66 26.46 -7.94
N ASN A 114 6.63 26.25 -8.83
CA ASN A 114 6.35 25.91 -10.22
C ASN A 114 5.55 24.62 -10.35
N ILE A 115 5.88 23.60 -9.56
CA ILE A 115 5.13 22.33 -9.52
C ILE A 115 3.70 22.57 -9.00
N ASP A 116 3.56 23.35 -7.94
CA ASP A 116 2.26 23.64 -7.32
C ASP A 116 1.33 24.43 -8.26
N GLU A 117 1.85 25.43 -8.95
CA GLU A 117 1.12 26.23 -9.95
C GLU A 117 0.72 25.40 -11.16
N GLU A 118 1.61 24.54 -11.65
CA GLU A 118 1.32 23.63 -12.75
C GLU A 118 0.21 22.64 -12.39
N LEU A 119 0.24 22.10 -11.16
CA LEU A 119 -0.80 21.22 -10.67
C LEU A 119 -2.16 21.94 -10.59
N VAL A 120 -2.16 23.19 -10.13
CA VAL A 120 -3.39 24.02 -10.09
C VAL A 120 -3.91 24.27 -11.50
N ARG A 121 -3.03 24.51 -12.48
CA ARG A 121 -3.37 24.75 -13.87
C ARG A 121 -3.98 23.51 -14.54
N ILE A 122 -3.37 22.32 -14.30
CA ILE A 122 -3.82 21.04 -14.88
C ILE A 122 -5.05 20.50 -14.17
N GLY A 123 -5.19 20.73 -12.87
CA GLY A 123 -6.30 20.24 -12.04
C GLY A 123 -6.26 18.72 -11.77
N LYS A 124 -5.14 18.05 -12.04
CA LYS A 124 -4.98 16.61 -11.80
C LYS A 124 -4.02 16.37 -10.65
N PRO A 125 -4.20 15.29 -9.85
CA PRO A 125 -3.23 14.91 -8.83
C PRO A 125 -1.83 14.71 -9.44
N TYR A 126 -0.81 15.16 -8.70
CA TYR A 126 0.58 14.97 -9.04
C TYR A 126 1.17 13.84 -8.20
N ARG A 127 1.97 12.99 -8.82
CA ARG A 127 2.76 11.97 -8.13
C ARG A 127 4.13 11.93 -8.79
N SER A 128 5.18 12.00 -7.97
CA SER A 128 6.56 11.91 -8.40
C SER A 128 7.37 11.06 -7.44
N GLU A 129 8.40 10.41 -7.96
CA GLU A 129 9.46 9.81 -7.16
C GLU A 129 10.60 10.81 -7.10
N GLU A 130 11.01 11.17 -5.90
CA GLU A 130 12.03 12.19 -5.64
C GLU A 130 13.05 11.69 -4.63
N ARG A 131 14.28 12.18 -4.73
CA ARG A 131 15.28 12.01 -3.69
C ARG A 131 15.26 13.23 -2.78
N TYR A 132 15.05 12.97 -1.51
CA TYR A 132 15.05 13.99 -0.47
C TYR A 132 16.24 13.80 0.47
N SER A 133 16.98 14.88 0.74
CA SER A 133 18.04 14.87 1.75
C SER A 133 17.51 15.50 3.04
N THR A 134 17.60 14.75 4.13
CA THR A 134 17.34 15.26 5.48
C THR A 134 18.43 16.21 5.94
N THR A 135 18.21 16.92 7.05
CA THR A 135 19.16 17.91 7.59
C THR A 135 20.49 17.30 8.04
N ASP A 136 20.53 16.02 8.36
CA ASP A 136 21.72 15.22 8.67
C ASP A 136 22.44 14.66 7.43
N GLY A 137 21.95 14.99 6.23
CA GLY A 137 22.57 14.61 4.95
C GLY A 137 22.20 13.21 4.45
N VAL A 138 21.31 12.50 5.14
CA VAL A 138 20.83 11.19 4.68
C VAL A 138 19.89 11.38 3.47
N ILE A 139 20.12 10.61 2.40
CA ILE A 139 19.30 10.64 1.18
C ILE A 139 18.23 9.56 1.29
N HIS A 140 17.00 9.96 1.12
CA HIS A 140 15.83 9.09 1.09
C HIS A 140 15.19 9.04 -0.30
N ASP A 141 14.82 7.86 -0.75
CA ASP A 141 13.92 7.69 -1.89
C ASP A 141 12.50 7.94 -1.40
N THR A 142 11.80 8.91 -1.99
CA THR A 142 10.46 9.32 -1.54
C THR A 142 9.47 9.36 -2.68
N ILE A 143 8.21 9.10 -2.37
CA ILE A 143 7.08 9.36 -3.26
C ILE A 143 6.37 10.61 -2.73
N VAL A 144 6.30 11.65 -3.55
CA VAL A 144 5.54 12.87 -3.26
C VAL A 144 4.21 12.79 -3.99
N MET A 145 3.14 13.04 -3.26
CA MET A 145 1.78 13.16 -3.78
C MET A 145 1.24 14.53 -3.47
N LYS A 146 0.66 15.17 -4.49
CA LYS A 146 -0.01 16.46 -4.33
C LYS A 146 -1.40 16.41 -4.94
N SER A 147 -2.40 16.96 -4.26
CA SER A 147 -3.78 17.02 -4.74
C SER A 147 -4.48 18.30 -4.31
N ILE A 148 -5.42 18.76 -5.14
CA ILE A 148 -6.25 19.94 -4.84
C ILE A 148 -7.49 19.47 -4.08
N LEU A 149 -7.71 20.07 -2.92
CA LEU A 149 -8.94 19.96 -2.16
C LEU A 149 -9.77 21.23 -2.40
N SER A 150 -11.05 21.07 -2.67
CA SER A 150 -11.95 22.20 -2.95
C SER A 150 -13.19 22.13 -2.07
N TRP A 151 -13.50 23.22 -1.38
CA TRP A 151 -14.73 23.38 -0.61
C TRP A 151 -15.37 24.73 -0.94
N GLU A 152 -16.68 24.76 -1.15
CA GLU A 152 -17.41 25.98 -1.49
C GLU A 152 -17.15 27.14 -0.51
N ALA A 153 -17.11 26.83 0.79
CA ALA A 153 -16.94 27.84 1.84
C ALA A 153 -15.49 28.21 2.14
N LEU A 154 -14.51 27.32 1.81
CA LEU A 154 -13.12 27.49 2.22
C LEU A 154 -12.16 27.67 1.04
N GLY A 155 -12.68 27.59 -0.20
CA GLY A 155 -11.85 27.72 -1.41
C GLY A 155 -11.03 26.49 -1.73
N LYS A 156 -9.89 26.70 -2.41
CA LYS A 156 -9.01 25.63 -2.89
C LYS A 156 -7.74 25.54 -2.04
N TRP A 157 -7.38 24.33 -1.71
CA TRP A 157 -6.23 23.99 -0.87
C TRP A 157 -5.37 22.95 -1.58
N LEU A 158 -4.08 22.99 -1.36
CA LEU A 158 -3.13 22.00 -1.88
C LEU A 158 -2.69 21.08 -0.74
N LEU A 159 -3.08 19.81 -0.83
CA LEU A 159 -2.57 18.75 0.04
C LEU A 159 -1.26 18.23 -0.55
N VAL A 160 -0.23 18.14 0.28
CA VAL A 160 1.06 17.52 -0.03
C VAL A 160 1.33 16.42 0.97
N ALA A 161 1.60 15.22 0.49
CA ALA A 161 2.02 14.07 1.28
C ALA A 161 3.30 13.49 0.70
N ARG A 162 4.23 13.04 1.58
CA ARG A 162 5.49 12.43 1.18
C ARG A 162 5.67 11.10 1.88
N TRP A 163 5.99 10.05 1.13
CA TRP A 163 6.30 8.72 1.66
C TRP A 163 7.77 8.41 1.47
N ASP A 164 8.44 8.02 2.54
CA ASP A 164 9.75 7.39 2.45
C ASP A 164 9.58 5.94 2.00
N VAL A 165 10.16 5.62 0.84
CA VAL A 165 10.14 4.28 0.24
C VAL A 165 11.53 3.66 0.16
N SER A 166 12.52 4.22 0.87
CA SER A 166 13.91 3.79 0.83
C SER A 166 14.07 2.31 1.19
N GLN A 167 13.40 1.88 2.27
CA GLN A 167 13.41 0.46 2.68
C GLN A 167 12.74 -0.44 1.64
N LEU A 168 11.60 -0.02 1.11
CA LEU A 168 10.90 -0.78 0.06
C LEU A 168 11.78 -0.95 -1.17
N LYS A 169 12.39 0.13 -1.66
CA LYS A 169 13.31 0.08 -2.81
C LYS A 169 14.56 -0.76 -2.53
N LYS A 170 15.05 -0.75 -1.28
CA LYS A 170 16.15 -1.63 -0.89
C LYS A 170 15.75 -3.10 -1.01
N TYR A 171 14.61 -3.49 -0.46
CA TYR A 171 14.11 -4.87 -0.57
C TYR A 171 13.82 -5.29 -2.00
N GLU A 172 13.25 -4.41 -2.82
CA GLU A 172 13.02 -4.68 -4.24
C GLU A 172 14.34 -4.97 -4.98
N ARG A 173 15.41 -4.21 -4.70
CA ARG A 173 16.75 -4.45 -5.29
C ARG A 173 17.33 -5.77 -4.81
N GLU A 174 17.24 -6.08 -3.52
CA GLU A 174 17.72 -7.33 -2.93
C GLU A 174 16.98 -8.56 -3.52
N ILE A 175 15.66 -8.49 -3.65
CA ILE A 175 14.84 -9.55 -4.28
C ILE A 175 15.21 -9.72 -5.75
N THR A 176 15.39 -8.64 -6.49
CA THR A 176 15.77 -8.68 -7.90
C THR A 176 17.15 -9.32 -8.08
N ALA A 177 18.14 -8.91 -7.29
CA ALA A 177 19.49 -9.48 -7.31
C ALA A 177 19.50 -10.98 -6.96
N ALA A 178 18.77 -11.38 -5.90
CA ALA A 178 18.65 -12.79 -5.53
C ALA A 178 17.96 -13.64 -6.61
N LYS A 179 16.97 -13.09 -7.30
CA LYS A 179 16.30 -13.75 -8.42
C LYS A 179 17.25 -13.96 -9.60
N GLU A 180 18.02 -12.94 -9.97
CA GLU A 180 19.01 -13.03 -11.05
C GLU A 180 20.09 -14.07 -10.73
N GLU A 181 20.59 -14.10 -9.48
CA GLU A 181 21.56 -15.09 -9.01
C GLU A 181 21.00 -16.52 -9.09
N LEU A 182 19.75 -16.70 -8.65
CA LEU A 182 19.07 -18.00 -8.73
C LEU A 182 18.87 -18.46 -10.18
N GLU A 183 18.44 -17.57 -11.07
CA GLU A 183 18.29 -17.89 -12.50
C GLU A 183 19.63 -18.29 -13.13
N GLU A 184 20.72 -17.60 -12.79
CA GLU A 184 22.06 -17.96 -13.26
C GLU A 184 22.53 -19.31 -12.70
N ALA A 185 22.27 -19.59 -11.42
CA ALA A 185 22.60 -20.88 -10.80
C ALA A 185 21.82 -22.04 -11.47
N ILE A 186 20.52 -21.86 -11.70
CA ILE A 186 19.69 -22.85 -12.41
C ILE A 186 20.24 -23.09 -13.82
N LYS A 187 20.59 -22.02 -14.54
CA LYS A 187 21.16 -22.12 -15.89
C LYS A 187 22.51 -22.89 -15.89
N LYS A 188 23.40 -22.58 -14.94
CA LYS A 188 24.67 -23.31 -14.77
C LYS A 188 24.40 -24.77 -14.46
N GLN A 189 23.50 -25.10 -13.55
CA GLN A 189 23.12 -26.46 -13.21
C GLN A 189 22.57 -27.24 -14.42
N SER A 190 21.65 -26.60 -15.18
CA SER A 190 21.08 -27.20 -16.39
C SER A 190 22.15 -27.46 -17.45
N LEU A 191 23.10 -26.54 -17.67
CA LEU A 191 24.21 -26.73 -18.58
C LEU A 191 25.14 -27.86 -18.14
N ALA A 192 25.45 -27.95 -16.84
CA ALA A 192 26.26 -29.04 -16.30
C ALA A 192 25.60 -30.40 -16.52
N LEU A 193 24.27 -30.48 -16.24
CA LEU A 193 23.52 -31.71 -16.50
C LEU A 193 23.49 -32.09 -17.98
N LYS A 194 23.34 -31.10 -18.87
CA LYS A 194 23.35 -31.35 -20.34
C LYS A 194 24.69 -31.71 -20.91
N SER A 195 25.80 -31.39 -20.22
CA SER A 195 27.15 -31.72 -20.68
C SER A 195 27.57 -33.17 -20.38
N ILE A 196 26.82 -33.90 -19.57
CA ILE A 196 27.07 -35.28 -19.18
C ILE A 196 26.13 -36.18 -19.98
N ASP A 197 26.67 -37.26 -20.50
CA ASP A 197 25.93 -38.20 -21.33
C ASP A 197 25.18 -39.23 -20.46
N PHE A 198 24.03 -38.77 -19.86
CA PHE A 198 23.20 -39.59 -19.00
C PHE A 198 21.71 -39.25 -19.17
N GLY A 199 20.84 -40.13 -18.67
CA GLY A 199 19.43 -39.85 -18.47
C GLY A 199 19.10 -39.73 -17.00
N LEU A 200 18.49 -38.63 -16.59
CA LEU A 200 17.99 -38.42 -15.24
C LEU A 200 16.48 -38.37 -15.27
N ILE A 201 15.84 -39.19 -14.45
CA ILE A 201 14.38 -39.32 -14.43
C ILE A 201 13.92 -39.28 -12.98
N TYR A 202 12.98 -38.38 -12.68
CA TYR A 202 12.35 -38.35 -11.39
C TYR A 202 10.94 -39.00 -11.50
N ILE A 203 10.74 -40.05 -10.67
CA ILE A 203 9.51 -40.88 -10.69
C ILE A 203 8.93 -40.90 -9.27
N ASP A 204 7.62 -40.69 -9.14
CA ASP A 204 6.94 -40.81 -7.87
C ASP A 204 6.60 -42.27 -7.50
N LYS A 205 6.16 -42.50 -6.25
CA LYS A 205 5.84 -43.83 -5.74
C LYS A 205 4.73 -44.58 -6.50
N THR A 206 4.01 -43.89 -7.37
CA THR A 206 2.99 -44.47 -8.27
C THR A 206 3.57 -44.82 -9.65
N TYR A 207 4.87 -44.78 -9.83
CA TYR A 207 5.58 -44.97 -11.08
C TYR A 207 5.32 -43.89 -12.13
N ARG A 208 4.78 -42.74 -11.73
CA ARG A 208 4.53 -41.64 -12.64
C ARG A 208 5.77 -40.77 -12.77
N VAL A 209 6.17 -40.52 -14.00
CA VAL A 209 7.31 -39.66 -14.33
C VAL A 209 6.90 -38.22 -14.00
N GLN A 210 7.62 -37.58 -13.10
CA GLN A 210 7.42 -36.19 -12.74
C GLN A 210 8.29 -35.26 -13.59
N TRP A 211 9.50 -35.71 -13.90
CA TRP A 211 10.46 -34.96 -14.69
C TRP A 211 11.49 -35.87 -15.34
N GLU A 212 11.94 -35.47 -16.54
CA GLU A 212 13.08 -36.15 -17.22
C GLU A 212 14.06 -35.11 -17.80
N GLU A 213 15.33 -35.43 -17.74
CA GLU A 213 16.40 -34.77 -18.51
C GLU A 213 17.28 -35.87 -19.11
N THR A 214 17.17 -36.03 -20.41
CA THR A 214 17.90 -37.05 -21.14
C THR A 214 18.69 -36.39 -22.27
N THR A 215 20.00 -36.60 -22.33
CA THR A 215 20.85 -36.09 -23.39
C THR A 215 20.84 -37.03 -24.61
N HIS A 216 21.87 -37.76 -24.87
CA HIS A 216 21.99 -38.60 -26.07
C HIS A 216 21.24 -39.95 -26.00
N ILE A 217 20.73 -40.36 -24.87
CA ILE A 217 20.00 -41.64 -24.71
C ILE A 217 18.83 -41.76 -25.67
N LYS A 218 18.16 -40.66 -25.98
CA LYS A 218 17.03 -40.62 -26.96
C LYS A 218 17.45 -41.12 -28.36
N SER A 219 18.68 -40.93 -28.74
CA SER A 219 19.21 -41.40 -30.02
C SER A 219 19.62 -42.89 -30.02
N LEU A 220 19.90 -43.46 -28.84
CA LEU A 220 20.34 -44.84 -28.68
C LEU A 220 19.17 -45.82 -28.53
N VAL A 221 17.98 -45.35 -28.11
CA VAL A 221 16.81 -46.19 -27.85
C VAL A 221 15.64 -45.70 -28.72
N SER A 222 15.46 -46.33 -29.86
CA SER A 222 14.43 -45.92 -30.82
C SER A 222 13.02 -46.04 -30.24
N GLY A 223 12.30 -44.89 -30.12
CA GLY A 223 10.89 -44.83 -29.81
C GLY A 223 10.47 -44.99 -28.35
N ARG A 224 11.39 -45.08 -27.42
CA ARG A 224 11.12 -45.21 -25.98
C ARG A 224 11.42 -43.92 -25.26
N HIS A 225 10.42 -43.31 -24.65
CA HIS A 225 10.53 -42.04 -23.94
C HIS A 225 9.92 -42.14 -22.54
N TYR A 226 10.56 -41.44 -21.59
CA TYR A 226 9.95 -41.17 -20.30
C TYR A 226 9.19 -39.86 -20.43
N THR A 227 7.86 -39.91 -20.49
CA THR A 227 7.04 -38.71 -20.68
C THR A 227 6.51 -38.24 -19.33
N PRO A 228 6.78 -37.01 -18.93
CA PRO A 228 6.20 -36.44 -17.71
C PRO A 228 4.67 -36.58 -17.66
N GLY A 229 4.16 -36.97 -16.50
CA GLY A 229 2.74 -37.24 -16.28
C GLY A 229 2.28 -38.66 -16.59
N LEU A 230 3.07 -39.48 -17.33
CA LEU A 230 2.75 -40.86 -17.66
C LEU A 230 3.48 -41.89 -16.79
N ILE A 231 2.99 -43.13 -16.82
CA ILE A 231 3.59 -44.21 -16.02
C ILE A 231 4.83 -44.73 -16.72
N CYS A 232 5.98 -44.83 -16.02
CA CYS A 232 7.26 -45.16 -16.63
C CYS A 232 7.29 -46.52 -17.38
N TYR A 233 6.74 -47.55 -16.81
CA TYR A 233 6.76 -48.88 -17.45
C TYR A 233 5.82 -49.00 -18.67
N GLN A 234 4.82 -48.12 -18.75
CA GLN A 234 3.93 -48.07 -19.92
C GLN A 234 4.56 -47.31 -21.08
N THR A 235 5.32 -46.29 -20.83
CA THR A 235 5.95 -45.44 -21.87
C THR A 235 7.34 -45.92 -22.29
N SER A 236 8.17 -46.27 -21.35
CA SER A 236 9.56 -46.66 -21.63
C SER A 236 9.73 -48.17 -21.91
N ALA A 237 8.96 -49.01 -21.22
CA ALA A 237 9.06 -50.48 -21.37
C ALA A 237 7.90 -51.10 -22.17
N LEU A 238 6.85 -50.33 -22.50
CA LEU A 238 5.62 -50.73 -23.20
C LEU A 238 4.96 -51.94 -22.52
N ARG A 239 4.81 -51.90 -21.20
CA ARG A 239 4.27 -52.97 -20.34
C ARG A 239 3.08 -52.48 -19.54
N ASP A 240 2.21 -53.41 -19.16
CA ASP A 240 1.06 -53.13 -18.32
C ASP A 240 1.35 -53.23 -16.81
N LYS A 241 2.51 -53.70 -16.45
CA LYS A 241 2.99 -53.86 -15.05
C LYS A 241 4.47 -53.48 -14.90
N PRO A 242 4.92 -53.12 -13.65
CA PRO A 242 6.29 -52.79 -13.39
C PRO A 242 7.29 -53.84 -13.92
N CYS A 243 8.50 -53.40 -14.28
CA CYS A 243 9.56 -54.27 -14.75
C CYS A 243 9.90 -55.32 -13.68
N GLU A 244 10.28 -56.51 -14.11
CA GLU A 244 10.56 -57.64 -13.21
C GLU A 244 11.78 -57.35 -12.29
N HIS A 245 12.84 -56.73 -12.84
CA HIS A 245 14.01 -56.25 -12.11
C HIS A 245 14.02 -54.72 -12.17
N CYS A 246 13.09 -54.09 -11.47
CA CYS A 246 12.98 -52.63 -11.46
C CYS A 246 13.84 -52.00 -10.37
N ALA A 247 14.95 -51.38 -10.76
CA ALA A 247 15.83 -50.67 -9.80
C ALA A 247 15.10 -49.62 -8.98
N PHE A 248 14.13 -48.91 -9.59
CA PHE A 248 13.29 -47.92 -8.88
C PHE A 248 12.44 -48.59 -7.79
N LYS A 249 11.74 -49.69 -8.10
CA LYS A 249 10.91 -50.42 -7.14
C LYS A 249 11.79 -50.91 -5.95
N GLU A 250 12.87 -51.53 -6.25
CA GLU A 250 13.82 -52.09 -5.26
C GLU A 250 14.41 -50.99 -4.38
N ALA A 251 14.80 -49.83 -4.96
CA ALA A 251 15.32 -48.70 -4.22
C ALA A 251 14.31 -48.10 -3.24
N ILE A 252 13.02 -47.98 -3.64
CA ILE A 252 11.94 -47.46 -2.76
C ILE A 252 11.62 -48.47 -1.66
N GLU A 253 11.53 -49.76 -1.96
CA GLU A 253 11.22 -50.80 -0.96
C GLU A 253 12.32 -50.99 0.08
N GLN A 254 13.58 -50.87 -0.32
CA GLN A 254 14.74 -51.06 0.57
C GLN A 254 15.27 -49.76 1.19
N GLY A 255 14.90 -48.60 0.66
CA GLY A 255 15.38 -47.29 1.10
C GLY A 255 16.85 -47.03 0.83
N VAL A 256 17.47 -47.76 -0.16
CA VAL A 256 18.90 -47.70 -0.50
C VAL A 256 19.10 -47.39 -1.99
N ILE A 257 20.32 -46.99 -2.35
CA ILE A 257 20.72 -46.84 -3.75
C ILE A 257 20.86 -48.22 -4.38
N VAL A 258 20.15 -48.44 -5.47
CA VAL A 258 20.18 -49.68 -6.24
C VAL A 258 20.79 -49.44 -7.61
N ARG A 259 21.63 -50.35 -8.08
CA ARG A 259 22.25 -50.29 -9.41
C ARG A 259 21.99 -51.59 -10.17
N HIS A 260 21.51 -51.43 -11.38
CA HIS A 260 21.26 -52.54 -12.29
C HIS A 260 21.87 -52.25 -13.66
N THR A 261 22.38 -53.30 -14.34
CA THR A 261 22.64 -53.23 -15.77
C THR A 261 21.47 -53.78 -16.52
N ILE A 262 20.85 -52.96 -17.38
CA ILE A 262 19.73 -53.38 -18.22
C ILE A 262 20.13 -53.28 -19.70
N ARG A 263 19.63 -54.23 -20.51
CA ARG A 263 19.85 -54.20 -21.96
C ARG A 263 18.62 -53.72 -22.67
N ILE A 264 18.77 -52.65 -23.46
CA ILE A 264 17.71 -52.14 -24.31
C ILE A 264 18.26 -52.02 -25.73
N ASP A 265 17.59 -52.65 -26.69
CA ASP A 265 17.93 -52.60 -28.11
C ASP A 265 19.44 -52.83 -28.42
N LYS A 266 20.01 -53.84 -27.77
CA LYS A 266 21.43 -54.25 -27.88
C LYS A 266 22.44 -53.30 -27.21
N VAL A 267 22.02 -52.29 -26.50
CA VAL A 267 22.85 -51.38 -25.70
C VAL A 267 22.66 -51.71 -24.23
N ASP A 268 23.78 -51.84 -23.49
CA ASP A 268 23.77 -52.05 -22.05
C ASP A 268 23.77 -50.66 -21.34
N PHE A 269 22.80 -50.46 -20.46
CA PHE A 269 22.66 -49.25 -19.63
C PHE A 269 22.89 -49.61 -18.18
N GLU A 270 23.75 -48.86 -17.51
CA GLU A 270 23.82 -48.87 -16.05
C GLU A 270 22.75 -47.90 -15.50
N VAL A 271 21.78 -48.44 -14.76
CA VAL A 271 20.71 -47.68 -14.12
C VAL A 271 20.96 -47.62 -12.64
N THR A 272 21.08 -46.41 -12.11
CA THR A 272 21.16 -46.15 -10.66
C THR A 272 19.87 -45.52 -10.20
N ALA A 273 19.16 -46.15 -9.28
CA ALA A 273 18.00 -45.61 -8.63
C ALA A 273 18.33 -45.18 -7.21
N THR A 274 18.05 -43.90 -6.90
CA THR A 274 18.28 -43.29 -5.59
C THR A 274 16.95 -42.82 -5.00
N PRO A 275 16.55 -43.33 -3.83
CA PRO A 275 15.32 -42.82 -3.19
C PRO A 275 15.56 -41.41 -2.68
N VAL A 276 14.62 -40.50 -2.99
CA VAL A 276 14.65 -39.09 -2.57
C VAL A 276 13.45 -38.84 -1.65
N TYR A 277 13.71 -38.38 -0.46
CA TYR A 277 12.69 -38.05 0.51
C TYR A 277 12.47 -36.51 0.57
N ALA A 278 11.25 -36.06 0.65
CA ALA A 278 10.98 -34.64 0.84
C ALA A 278 11.61 -34.12 2.14
N THR A 279 12.34 -33.02 2.06
CA THR A 279 12.88 -32.33 3.24
C THR A 279 11.72 -31.73 4.04
N GLY A 280 11.23 -32.45 5.06
CA GLY A 280 10.10 -32.01 5.90
C GLY A 280 9.20 -33.16 6.34
N GLY A 281 9.81 -34.28 6.68
CA GLY A 281 9.25 -35.52 7.14
C GLY A 281 7.76 -35.54 7.47
N LYS A 282 6.99 -36.13 6.59
CA LYS A 282 5.97 -37.15 6.82
C LYS A 282 5.33 -37.45 5.46
N GLU A 283 5.55 -38.71 5.04
CA GLU A 283 4.84 -39.49 4.03
C GLU A 283 4.33 -38.77 2.77
#